data_7337310bc493bfcaec74fa5771de0949
#
_entry.id   7337310bc493bfcaec74fa5771de0949
#
_cell.length_a   1.000
_cell.length_b   1.000
_cell.length_c   1.000
_cell.angle_alpha   90.00
_cell.angle_beta   90.00
_cell.angle_gamma   90.00
#
_symmetry.space_group_name_H-M   'P 1'
#
loop_
_entity.id
_entity.type
_entity.pdbx_description
1 polymer ?
#
loop_
_entity_poly.entity_id
_entity_poly.type
_entity_poly.pdbx_seq_one_letter_code
_entity_poly.pdbx_strand_id
1 'polypeptide(L)'
;DMFDHILSSRIKTMREYDLIIIGGGASGLLSAINGKKDGIENILLVEKDPILGGALNSADYNISEKGNLTGIEYKENLLKEFNELNIDVKLNTMVLKIEDSNEILCTSSEYGVEKIKGKNIIIANGGKEKSRNAVQIPGDRTAGVLTVGMAKKIFGIKNMVPGKNIFIVGDSTLYMIQEDLKKHNIKVSGIITDKNKNEVFDLSENLYPGYEIISIHGEGRLSSVTIKNGDEKKNIKCDTVIFAYPMISDGLVALRSGLKLNPNTTGPAVDENLETSSKNIYACGNAIYIHKSIEEIEDECKKLIKTIS
;
A
#
# COMPACT_ATOMS: atom_id res chain seq x y z
N ASP A 1 28.88 -27.49 -3.70
CA ASP A 1 27.76 -28.35 -3.40
C ASP A 1 26.75 -28.36 -4.55
N MET A 2 26.16 -29.53 -4.86
CA MET A 2 25.32 -29.71 -6.06
C MET A 2 24.13 -28.74 -6.14
N PHE A 3 23.63 -28.27 -5.01
CA PHE A 3 22.58 -27.23 -4.93
C PHE A 3 23.08 -25.85 -5.37
N ASP A 4 24.28 -25.47 -5.02
CA ASP A 4 24.88 -24.19 -5.44
C ASP A 4 25.19 -24.17 -6.94
N HIS A 5 25.53 -25.34 -7.52
CA HIS A 5 25.78 -25.50 -8.96
C HIS A 5 24.48 -25.41 -9.78
N ILE A 6 23.36 -25.90 -9.25
CA ILE A 6 22.04 -25.82 -9.93
C ILE A 6 21.47 -24.39 -9.86
N LEU A 7 21.71 -23.67 -8.79
CA LEU A 7 21.36 -22.25 -8.68
C LEU A 7 22.22 -21.37 -9.58
N SER A 8 23.53 -21.64 -9.67
CA SER A 8 24.44 -20.83 -10.50
C SER A 8 24.21 -21.02 -12.02
N SER A 9 23.76 -22.21 -12.46
CA SER A 9 23.52 -22.50 -13.88
C SER A 9 22.20 -21.93 -14.44
N ARG A 10 21.29 -21.45 -13.58
CA ARG A 10 20.01 -20.81 -13.96
C ARG A 10 19.99 -19.29 -13.84
N ILE A 11 21.08 -18.67 -13.37
CA ILE A 11 21.18 -17.21 -13.30
C ILE A 11 21.52 -16.71 -14.71
N LYS A 12 20.51 -16.23 -15.43
CA LYS A 12 20.67 -15.53 -16.71
C LYS A 12 21.57 -14.30 -16.52
N THR A 13 22.44 -14.04 -17.49
CA THR A 13 23.33 -12.87 -17.58
C THR A 13 22.67 -11.61 -17.03
N MET A 14 23.28 -10.99 -16.02
CA MET A 14 22.80 -9.77 -15.36
C MET A 14 22.67 -8.64 -16.39
N ARG A 15 21.44 -8.18 -16.65
CA ARG A 15 21.23 -6.85 -17.22
C ARG A 15 21.54 -5.81 -16.14
N GLU A 16 22.36 -4.83 -16.47
CA GLU A 16 22.61 -3.68 -15.60
C GLU A 16 21.73 -2.51 -16.06
N TYR A 17 21.01 -1.90 -15.11
CA TYR A 17 20.17 -0.73 -15.34
C TYR A 17 20.78 0.50 -14.68
N ASP A 18 20.56 1.67 -15.25
CA ASP A 18 20.96 2.93 -14.62
C ASP A 18 20.09 3.20 -13.39
N LEU A 19 18.80 2.83 -13.47
CA LEU A 19 17.84 2.97 -12.41
C LEU A 19 16.89 1.78 -12.35
N ILE A 20 16.75 1.18 -11.16
CA ILE A 20 15.70 0.19 -10.86
C ILE A 20 14.69 0.83 -9.90
N ILE A 21 13.41 0.71 -10.20
CA ILE A 21 12.31 1.22 -9.39
C ILE A 21 11.47 0.04 -8.90
N ILE A 22 11.32 -0.09 -7.58
CA ILE A 22 10.56 -1.16 -6.92
C ILE A 22 9.17 -0.64 -6.56
N GLY A 23 8.16 -1.07 -7.31
CA GLY A 23 6.76 -0.69 -7.16
C GLY A 23 6.26 0.19 -8.30
N GLY A 24 5.15 -0.21 -8.91
CA GLY A 24 4.50 0.46 -10.05
C GLY A 24 3.29 1.30 -9.66
N GLY A 25 3.24 1.83 -8.42
CA GLY A 25 2.26 2.80 -7.96
C GLY A 25 2.58 4.22 -8.39
N ALA A 26 1.91 5.23 -7.80
CA ALA A 26 2.10 6.65 -8.12
C ALA A 26 3.58 7.05 -8.10
N SER A 27 4.26 6.81 -6.97
CA SER A 27 5.66 7.22 -6.78
C SER A 27 6.60 6.54 -7.78
N GLY A 28 6.39 5.26 -8.06
CA GLY A 28 7.22 4.51 -9.00
C GLY A 28 7.03 4.99 -10.44
N LEU A 29 5.80 5.20 -10.88
CA LEU A 29 5.50 5.75 -12.20
C LEU A 29 6.05 7.18 -12.36
N LEU A 30 5.86 8.04 -11.37
CA LEU A 30 6.41 9.40 -11.35
C LEU A 30 7.94 9.41 -11.42
N SER A 31 8.58 8.54 -10.63
CA SER A 31 10.04 8.43 -10.65
C SER A 31 10.57 7.95 -12.00
N ALA A 32 9.89 6.99 -12.63
CA ALA A 32 10.27 6.49 -13.94
C ALA A 32 10.12 7.54 -15.04
N ILE A 33 8.98 8.26 -15.05
CA ILE A 33 8.70 9.34 -16.01
C ILE A 33 9.70 10.47 -15.84
N ASN A 34 9.90 10.96 -14.62
CA ASN A 34 10.85 12.03 -14.35
C ASN A 34 12.29 11.60 -14.69
N GLY A 35 12.66 10.35 -14.36
CA GLY A 35 13.98 9.81 -14.72
C GLY A 35 14.26 9.84 -16.22
N LYS A 36 13.27 9.44 -17.04
CA LYS A 36 13.38 9.54 -18.50
C LYS A 36 13.50 10.99 -18.98
N LYS A 37 12.70 11.89 -18.44
CA LYS A 37 12.76 13.32 -18.80
C LYS A 37 14.10 13.96 -18.44
N ASP A 38 14.72 13.52 -17.34
CA ASP A 38 16.01 14.01 -16.87
C ASP A 38 17.21 13.25 -17.48
N GLY A 39 16.97 12.36 -18.48
CA GLY A 39 18.01 11.74 -19.30
C GLY A 39 18.52 10.40 -18.80
N ILE A 40 17.91 9.76 -17.81
CA ILE A 40 18.28 8.39 -17.42
C ILE A 40 17.80 7.42 -18.51
N GLU A 41 18.74 6.70 -19.14
CA GLU A 41 18.42 5.91 -20.33
C GLU A 41 17.82 4.54 -20.00
N ASN A 42 18.47 3.77 -19.14
CA ASN A 42 18.07 2.38 -18.86
C ASN A 42 17.32 2.30 -17.52
N ILE A 43 15.99 2.38 -17.56
CA ILE A 43 15.12 2.29 -16.39
C ILE A 43 14.36 0.97 -16.41
N LEU A 44 14.37 0.25 -15.28
CA LEU A 44 13.53 -0.91 -15.02
C LEU A 44 12.54 -0.59 -13.90
N LEU A 45 11.26 -0.78 -14.16
CA LEU A 45 10.22 -0.75 -13.14
C LEU A 45 9.75 -2.18 -12.84
N VAL A 46 9.78 -2.58 -11.56
CA VAL A 46 9.39 -3.92 -11.11
C VAL A 46 8.12 -3.82 -10.27
N GLU A 47 7.06 -4.51 -10.68
CA GLU A 47 5.76 -4.52 -9.99
C GLU A 47 5.32 -5.95 -9.69
N LYS A 48 4.89 -6.20 -8.46
CA LYS A 48 4.40 -7.50 -8.00
C LYS A 48 3.02 -7.88 -8.54
N ASP A 49 2.19 -6.87 -8.82
CA ASP A 49 0.84 -7.06 -9.35
C ASP A 49 0.86 -7.22 -10.89
N PRO A 50 -0.21 -7.77 -11.49
CA PRO A 50 -0.31 -7.96 -12.94
C PRO A 50 -0.53 -6.65 -13.71
N ILE A 51 -0.79 -5.54 -13.03
CA ILE A 51 -1.05 -4.22 -13.63
C ILE A 51 -0.35 -3.12 -12.83
N LEU A 52 0.05 -2.07 -13.53
CA LEU A 52 0.56 -0.84 -12.92
C LEU A 52 -0.56 -0.02 -12.28
N GLY A 53 -0.19 0.92 -11.41
CA GLY A 53 -1.10 1.86 -10.75
C GLY A 53 -1.17 1.69 -9.23
N GLY A 54 -0.86 0.51 -8.70
CA GLY A 54 -0.88 0.25 -7.25
C GLY A 54 -2.21 0.65 -6.61
N ALA A 55 -2.17 1.47 -5.55
CA ALA A 55 -3.37 1.94 -4.84
C ALA A 55 -4.30 2.80 -5.72
N LEU A 56 -3.80 3.46 -6.76
CA LEU A 56 -4.60 4.27 -7.68
C LEU A 56 -5.64 3.43 -8.44
N ASN A 57 -5.44 2.12 -8.60
CA ASN A 57 -6.36 1.23 -9.31
C ASN A 57 -7.77 1.17 -8.70
N SER A 58 -7.90 1.47 -7.42
CA SER A 58 -9.17 1.46 -6.70
C SER A 58 -9.53 2.80 -6.05
N ALA A 59 -8.75 3.84 -6.31
CA ALA A 59 -8.94 5.17 -5.71
C ALA A 59 -9.93 6.01 -6.53
N ASP A 60 -11.23 5.74 -6.38
CA ASP A 60 -12.33 6.53 -6.96
C ASP A 60 -12.71 7.75 -6.08
N TYR A 61 -11.89 8.06 -5.10
CA TYR A 61 -11.98 9.22 -4.21
C TYR A 61 -10.93 10.27 -4.57
N ASN A 62 -11.15 11.49 -4.09
CA ASN A 62 -10.22 12.61 -4.32
C ASN A 62 -8.87 12.37 -3.65
N ILE A 63 -7.78 12.56 -4.40
CA ILE A 63 -6.39 12.43 -3.95
C ILE A 63 -5.59 13.73 -3.99
N SER A 64 -6.21 14.84 -4.45
CA SER A 64 -5.59 16.13 -4.66
C SER A 64 -6.05 17.14 -3.63
N GLU A 65 -5.14 17.98 -3.13
CA GLU A 65 -5.46 19.18 -2.33
C GLU A 65 -5.81 20.40 -3.19
N LYS A 66 -5.44 20.38 -4.48
CA LYS A 66 -5.63 21.50 -5.41
C LYS A 66 -6.92 21.44 -6.22
N GLY A 67 -7.66 20.36 -6.14
CA GLY A 67 -8.87 20.19 -6.93
C GLY A 67 -9.58 18.86 -6.64
N ASN A 68 -10.56 18.56 -7.47
CA ASN A 68 -11.28 17.29 -7.39
C ASN A 68 -10.74 16.34 -8.46
N LEU A 69 -9.77 15.51 -8.08
CA LEU A 69 -9.08 14.57 -8.96
C LEU A 69 -9.07 13.19 -8.29
N THR A 70 -9.72 12.21 -8.90
CA THR A 70 -9.69 10.83 -8.39
C THR A 70 -8.36 10.16 -8.74
N GLY A 71 -7.99 9.16 -7.92
CA GLY A 71 -6.78 8.38 -8.19
C GLY A 71 -6.87 7.60 -9.51
N ILE A 72 -8.07 7.17 -9.90
CA ILE A 72 -8.30 6.47 -11.17
C ILE A 72 -8.00 7.39 -12.35
N GLU A 73 -8.58 8.61 -12.37
CA GLU A 73 -8.33 9.61 -13.40
C GLU A 73 -6.85 10.01 -13.47
N TYR A 74 -6.23 10.23 -12.32
CA TYR A 74 -4.81 10.54 -12.22
C TYR A 74 -3.94 9.41 -12.82
N LYS A 75 -4.25 8.16 -12.49
CA LYS A 75 -3.56 6.98 -13.03
C LYS A 75 -3.64 6.91 -14.55
N GLU A 76 -4.82 7.15 -15.13
CA GLU A 76 -5.01 7.09 -16.58
C GLU A 76 -4.11 8.10 -17.30
N ASN A 77 -4.04 9.33 -16.79
CA ASN A 77 -3.13 10.36 -17.33
C ASN A 77 -1.66 9.96 -17.18
N LEU A 78 -1.29 9.43 -16.00
CA LEU A 78 0.07 9.04 -15.72
C LEU A 78 0.53 7.85 -16.59
N LEU A 79 -0.33 6.85 -16.78
CA LEU A 79 -0.04 5.70 -17.64
C LEU A 79 0.04 6.07 -19.12
N LYS A 80 -0.76 7.05 -19.58
CA LYS A 80 -0.64 7.55 -20.95
C LYS A 80 0.75 8.12 -21.19
N GLU A 81 1.24 8.98 -20.30
CA GLU A 81 2.58 9.55 -20.38
C GLU A 81 3.67 8.47 -20.27
N PHE A 82 3.53 7.56 -19.31
CA PHE A 82 4.48 6.46 -19.09
C PHE A 82 4.64 5.57 -20.34
N ASN A 83 3.55 5.24 -21.03
CA ASN A 83 3.54 4.39 -22.21
C ASN A 83 4.19 5.03 -23.45
N GLU A 84 4.34 6.36 -23.47
CA GLU A 84 5.09 7.07 -24.52
C GLU A 84 6.61 6.99 -24.31
N LEU A 85 7.05 6.53 -23.14
CA LEU A 85 8.45 6.45 -22.77
C LEU A 85 8.95 4.99 -22.88
N ASN A 86 10.19 4.83 -23.32
CA ASN A 86 10.82 3.51 -23.41
C ASN A 86 11.37 3.09 -22.02
N ILE A 87 10.52 2.50 -21.20
CA ILE A 87 10.85 2.01 -19.85
C ILE A 87 10.60 0.52 -19.80
N ASP A 88 11.60 -0.26 -19.36
CA ASP A 88 11.43 -1.69 -19.15
C ASP A 88 10.54 -1.95 -17.93
N VAL A 89 9.60 -2.89 -18.06
CA VAL A 89 8.65 -3.25 -17.00
C VAL A 89 8.67 -4.75 -16.76
N LYS A 90 8.75 -5.14 -15.48
CA LYS A 90 8.49 -6.51 -15.03
C LYS A 90 7.26 -6.52 -14.11
N LEU A 91 6.15 -7.00 -14.63
CA LEU A 91 4.92 -7.28 -13.86
C LEU A 91 4.97 -8.67 -13.22
N ASN A 92 4.05 -8.96 -12.31
CA ASN A 92 3.98 -10.24 -11.58
C ASN A 92 5.33 -10.65 -10.96
N THR A 93 6.15 -9.66 -10.62
CA THR A 93 7.53 -9.85 -10.15
C THR A 93 7.70 -9.21 -8.78
N MET A 94 7.92 -10.04 -7.77
CA MET A 94 8.10 -9.59 -6.39
C MET A 94 9.57 -9.42 -6.07
N VAL A 95 9.98 -8.23 -5.68
CA VAL A 95 11.31 -7.99 -5.10
C VAL A 95 11.31 -8.48 -3.65
N LEU A 96 12.22 -9.38 -3.34
CA LEU A 96 12.37 -9.99 -2.02
C LEU A 96 13.28 -9.17 -1.11
N LYS A 97 14.40 -8.70 -1.65
CA LYS A 97 15.40 -7.85 -0.98
C LYS A 97 16.34 -7.21 -1.99
N ILE A 98 17.10 -6.24 -1.53
CA ILE A 98 18.25 -5.66 -2.22
C ILE A 98 19.52 -6.20 -1.54
N GLU A 99 20.48 -6.67 -2.32
CA GLU A 99 21.77 -7.18 -1.84
C GLU A 99 22.84 -6.07 -1.85
N ASP A 100 23.96 -6.28 -1.15
CA ASP A 100 25.03 -5.28 -0.95
C ASP A 100 25.66 -4.76 -2.24
N SER A 101 25.54 -5.51 -3.33
CA SER A 101 26.04 -5.14 -4.66
C SER A 101 25.10 -4.26 -5.49
N ASN A 102 24.06 -3.66 -4.87
CA ASN A 102 22.96 -3.00 -5.58
C ASN A 102 22.25 -3.92 -6.57
N GLU A 103 22.07 -5.18 -6.18
CA GLU A 103 21.30 -6.17 -6.91
C GLU A 103 19.97 -6.41 -6.22
N ILE A 104 18.88 -6.33 -6.97
CA ILE A 104 17.60 -6.81 -6.47
C ILE A 104 17.51 -8.33 -6.65
N LEU A 105 17.13 -9.03 -5.58
CA LEU A 105 16.67 -10.42 -5.65
C LEU A 105 15.16 -10.41 -5.81
N CYS A 106 14.67 -10.89 -6.95
CA CYS A 106 13.24 -10.93 -7.24
C CYS A 106 12.78 -12.30 -7.68
N THR A 107 11.47 -12.53 -7.62
CA THR A 107 10.84 -13.78 -8.04
C THR A 107 9.56 -13.52 -8.82
N SER A 108 9.33 -14.35 -9.83
CA SER A 108 8.10 -14.37 -10.62
C SER A 108 7.71 -15.80 -10.97
N SER A 109 6.44 -16.01 -11.34
CA SER A 109 5.97 -17.32 -11.81
C SER A 109 6.55 -17.69 -13.18
N GLU A 110 6.94 -16.70 -13.99
CA GLU A 110 7.45 -16.90 -15.35
C GLU A 110 8.95 -17.21 -15.37
N TYR A 111 9.75 -16.45 -14.60
CA TYR A 111 11.21 -16.53 -14.66
C TYR A 111 11.86 -17.17 -13.42
N GLY A 112 11.06 -17.50 -12.40
CA GLY A 112 11.57 -17.99 -11.13
C GLY A 112 12.31 -16.91 -10.34
N VAL A 113 13.47 -17.27 -9.77
CA VAL A 113 14.29 -16.35 -8.99
C VAL A 113 15.35 -15.72 -9.89
N GLU A 114 15.45 -14.40 -9.88
CA GLU A 114 16.40 -13.61 -10.69
C GLU A 114 17.14 -12.61 -9.80
N LYS A 115 18.36 -12.27 -10.21
CA LYS A 115 19.11 -11.11 -9.71
C LYS A 115 19.27 -10.10 -10.82
N ILE A 116 19.00 -8.84 -10.53
CA ILE A 116 19.10 -7.73 -11.49
C ILE A 116 19.88 -6.60 -10.83
N LYS A 117 20.90 -6.11 -11.51
CA LYS A 117 21.78 -5.07 -11.00
C LYS A 117 21.36 -3.69 -11.46
N GLY A 118 21.38 -2.71 -10.55
CA GLY A 118 21.14 -1.31 -10.84
C GLY A 118 22.22 -0.41 -10.28
N LYS A 119 22.56 0.66 -11.00
CA LYS A 119 23.45 1.70 -10.46
C LYS A 119 22.79 2.41 -9.30
N ASN A 120 21.51 2.76 -9.47
CA ASN A 120 20.64 3.34 -8.45
C ASN A 120 19.36 2.51 -8.30
N ILE A 121 18.83 2.43 -7.09
CA ILE A 121 17.60 1.70 -6.79
C ILE A 121 16.66 2.62 -5.99
N ILE A 122 15.38 2.71 -6.39
CA ILE A 122 14.34 3.43 -5.67
C ILE A 122 13.33 2.43 -5.10
N ILE A 123 13.11 2.48 -3.79
CA ILE A 123 12.03 1.77 -3.10
C ILE A 123 10.79 2.66 -3.14
N ALA A 124 9.80 2.28 -3.96
CA ALA A 124 8.53 2.98 -4.17
C ALA A 124 7.33 2.04 -3.95
N ASN A 125 7.47 1.08 -3.05
CA ASN A 125 6.52 -0.02 -2.81
C ASN A 125 5.30 0.39 -1.98
N GLY A 126 5.18 1.67 -1.61
CA GLY A 126 4.00 2.26 -1.02
C GLY A 126 3.77 1.95 0.45
N GLY A 127 2.55 2.17 0.90
CA GLY A 127 2.10 1.88 2.25
C GLY A 127 1.24 0.62 2.33
N LYS A 128 0.92 0.21 3.55
CA LYS A 128 0.03 -0.91 3.86
C LYS A 128 -0.90 -0.58 5.00
N GLU A 129 -2.01 -1.29 5.05
CA GLU A 129 -2.97 -1.20 6.14
C GLU A 129 -2.56 -2.08 7.32
N LYS A 130 -2.94 -1.66 8.53
CA LYS A 130 -2.82 -2.51 9.73
C LYS A 130 -3.94 -3.55 9.71
N SER A 131 -3.57 -4.82 9.63
CA SER A 131 -4.52 -5.94 9.70
C SER A 131 -4.88 -6.29 11.16
N ARG A 132 -5.91 -7.13 11.33
CA ARG A 132 -6.28 -7.72 12.63
C ARG A 132 -5.08 -8.32 13.39
N ASN A 133 -4.21 -9.03 12.68
CA ASN A 133 -3.05 -9.67 13.30
C ASN A 133 -2.03 -8.63 13.82
N ALA A 134 -1.92 -7.50 13.16
CA ALA A 134 -1.04 -6.41 13.61
C ALA A 134 -1.54 -5.73 14.89
N VAL A 135 -2.86 -5.76 15.15
CA VAL A 135 -3.48 -5.20 16.35
C VAL A 135 -3.87 -6.27 17.39
N GLN A 136 -3.55 -7.54 17.11
CA GLN A 136 -3.68 -8.68 18.02
C GLN A 136 -5.07 -8.83 18.69
N ILE A 137 -6.16 -8.65 17.92
CA ILE A 137 -7.52 -8.78 18.45
C ILE A 137 -7.90 -10.27 18.62
N PRO A 138 -8.22 -10.71 19.83
CA PRO A 138 -8.63 -12.09 20.12
C PRO A 138 -9.96 -12.46 19.48
N GLY A 139 -10.30 -13.75 19.53
CA GLY A 139 -11.60 -14.30 19.12
C GLY A 139 -11.54 -15.20 17.90
N ASP A 140 -12.71 -15.53 17.37
CA ASP A 140 -12.87 -16.52 16.32
C ASP A 140 -12.24 -16.08 14.99
N ARG A 141 -11.76 -17.03 14.22
CA ARG A 141 -11.24 -16.79 12.86
C ARG A 141 -12.36 -16.95 11.84
N THR A 142 -13.16 -15.92 11.70
CA THR A 142 -14.34 -15.89 10.84
C THR A 142 -14.11 -15.10 9.56
N ALA A 143 -14.91 -15.37 8.52
CA ALA A 143 -15.05 -14.46 7.39
C ALA A 143 -15.71 -13.15 7.85
N GLY A 144 -15.54 -12.05 7.10
CA GLY A 144 -16.10 -10.74 7.42
C GLY A 144 -15.20 -9.86 8.29
N VAL A 145 -13.93 -10.22 8.47
CA VAL A 145 -12.91 -9.40 9.15
C VAL A 145 -12.01 -8.78 8.09
N LEU A 146 -12.17 -7.49 7.81
CA LEU A 146 -11.58 -6.83 6.65
C LEU A 146 -10.82 -5.55 7.05
N THR A 147 -9.89 -5.14 6.21
CA THR A 147 -9.40 -3.77 6.15
C THR A 147 -10.21 -2.96 5.15
N VAL A 148 -10.06 -1.63 5.14
CA VAL A 148 -10.72 -0.75 4.17
C VAL A 148 -10.35 -1.12 2.74
N GLY A 149 -9.05 -1.37 2.45
CA GLY A 149 -8.60 -1.75 1.12
C GLY A 149 -9.13 -3.10 0.64
N MET A 150 -9.32 -4.07 1.56
CA MET A 150 -10.00 -5.33 1.23
C MET A 150 -11.47 -5.11 0.90
N ALA A 151 -12.17 -4.30 1.68
CA ALA A 151 -13.56 -3.95 1.43
C ALA A 151 -13.70 -3.21 0.08
N LYS A 152 -12.80 -2.26 -0.21
CA LYS A 152 -12.77 -1.52 -1.49
C LYS A 152 -12.61 -2.45 -2.70
N LYS A 153 -11.74 -3.43 -2.61
CA LYS A 153 -11.58 -4.45 -3.68
C LYS A 153 -12.86 -5.26 -3.90
N ILE A 154 -13.58 -5.61 -2.83
CA ILE A 154 -14.87 -6.34 -2.93
C ILE A 154 -15.93 -5.47 -3.60
N PHE A 155 -16.06 -4.20 -3.23
CA PHE A 155 -16.98 -3.25 -3.88
C PHE A 155 -16.68 -3.07 -5.38
N GLY A 156 -15.40 -3.18 -5.79
CA GLY A 156 -14.99 -3.15 -7.19
C GLY A 156 -15.45 -4.35 -8.02
N ILE A 157 -15.88 -5.44 -7.40
CA ILE A 157 -16.41 -6.62 -8.09
C ILE A 157 -17.93 -6.46 -8.27
N LYS A 158 -18.40 -6.56 -9.51
CA LYS A 158 -19.82 -6.39 -9.86
C LYS A 158 -20.71 -7.26 -8.98
N ASN A 159 -21.74 -6.65 -8.38
CA ASN A 159 -22.73 -7.28 -7.50
C ASN A 159 -22.17 -7.88 -6.20
N MET A 160 -21.00 -7.48 -5.75
CA MET A 160 -20.45 -7.94 -4.47
C MET A 160 -20.39 -6.81 -3.44
N VAL A 161 -20.73 -7.17 -2.20
CA VAL A 161 -20.59 -6.30 -1.02
C VAL A 161 -19.91 -7.09 0.09
N PRO A 162 -19.10 -6.42 0.95
CA PRO A 162 -18.37 -7.11 2.02
C PRO A 162 -19.30 -7.69 3.11
N GLY A 163 -20.46 -7.10 3.29
CA GLY A 163 -21.48 -7.51 4.24
C GLY A 163 -22.68 -6.58 4.19
N LYS A 164 -23.71 -6.87 4.99
CA LYS A 164 -24.96 -6.10 5.07
C LYS A 164 -25.09 -5.27 6.34
N ASN A 165 -24.42 -5.68 7.40
CA ASN A 165 -24.43 -5.02 8.70
C ASN A 165 -22.98 -4.90 9.21
N ILE A 166 -22.36 -3.74 8.95
CA ILE A 166 -20.93 -3.52 9.13
C ILE A 166 -20.68 -2.74 10.43
N PHE A 167 -19.71 -3.19 11.21
CA PHE A 167 -19.13 -2.44 12.32
C PHE A 167 -17.74 -1.91 11.91
N ILE A 168 -17.46 -0.64 12.21
CA ILE A 168 -16.23 0.01 11.78
C ILE A 168 -15.35 0.33 12.99
N VAL A 169 -14.05 0.07 12.89
CA VAL A 169 -13.08 0.34 13.94
C VAL A 169 -12.04 1.33 13.43
N GLY A 170 -12.07 2.54 13.97
CA GLY A 170 -11.28 3.67 13.51
C GLY A 170 -11.95 4.43 12.36
N ASP A 171 -11.31 5.49 11.91
CA ASP A 171 -11.87 6.40 10.91
C ASP A 171 -10.85 6.95 9.91
N SER A 172 -9.56 6.66 10.10
CA SER A 172 -8.47 7.30 9.34
C SER A 172 -8.52 7.04 7.83
N THR A 173 -9.01 5.89 7.41
CA THR A 173 -9.13 5.49 5.99
C THR A 173 -10.59 5.37 5.53
N LEU A 174 -11.55 5.78 6.36
CA LEU A 174 -12.98 5.60 6.10
C LEU A 174 -13.46 6.33 4.83
N TYR A 175 -12.83 7.48 4.51
CA TYR A 175 -13.12 8.26 3.30
C TYR A 175 -12.98 7.44 2.00
N MET A 176 -12.19 6.37 2.02
CA MET A 176 -11.95 5.53 0.84
C MET A 176 -13.16 4.68 0.44
N ILE A 177 -14.08 4.38 1.39
CA ILE A 177 -15.25 3.50 1.17
C ILE A 177 -16.59 4.16 1.50
N GLN A 178 -16.60 5.41 1.95
CA GLN A 178 -17.83 6.08 2.37
C GLN A 178 -18.91 6.09 1.30
N GLU A 179 -18.55 6.37 0.06
CA GLU A 179 -19.47 6.42 -1.08
C GLU A 179 -19.98 5.01 -1.46
N ASP A 180 -19.12 4.00 -1.35
CA ASP A 180 -19.53 2.60 -1.58
C ASP A 180 -20.55 2.15 -0.56
N LEU A 181 -20.34 2.47 0.73
CA LEU A 181 -21.29 2.15 1.80
C LEU A 181 -22.65 2.79 1.56
N LYS A 182 -22.68 4.07 1.16
CA LYS A 182 -23.92 4.80 0.81
C LYS A 182 -24.60 4.24 -0.42
N LYS A 183 -23.85 4.07 -1.51
CA LYS A 183 -24.34 3.56 -2.80
C LYS A 183 -25.01 2.20 -2.68
N HIS A 184 -24.47 1.33 -1.85
CA HIS A 184 -25.02 -0.02 -1.63
C HIS A 184 -25.99 -0.12 -0.46
N ASN A 185 -26.40 1.02 0.14
CA ASN A 185 -27.30 1.07 1.30
C ASN A 185 -26.88 0.13 2.44
N ILE A 186 -25.57 0.08 2.72
CA ILE A 186 -25.02 -0.79 3.75
C ILE A 186 -25.34 -0.22 5.13
N LYS A 187 -25.88 -1.05 5.99
CA LYS A 187 -26.11 -0.67 7.39
C LYS A 187 -24.78 -0.63 8.14
N VAL A 188 -24.43 0.52 8.71
CA VAL A 188 -23.32 0.65 9.65
C VAL A 188 -23.88 0.60 11.07
N SER A 189 -23.63 -0.53 11.75
CA SER A 189 -24.14 -0.79 13.12
C SER A 189 -23.47 0.08 14.19
N GLY A 190 -22.29 0.60 13.90
CA GLY A 190 -21.57 1.52 14.76
C GLY A 190 -20.14 1.74 14.31
N ILE A 191 -19.53 2.79 14.87
CA ILE A 191 -18.15 3.19 14.57
C ILE A 191 -17.41 3.48 15.86
N ILE A 192 -16.28 2.85 16.11
CA ILE A 192 -15.33 3.26 17.14
C ILE A 192 -14.52 4.44 16.60
N THR A 193 -14.78 5.62 17.15
CA THR A 193 -14.13 6.88 16.76
C THR A 193 -14.33 7.93 17.83
N ASP A 194 -13.41 8.85 17.98
CA ASP A 194 -13.55 10.04 18.84
C ASP A 194 -14.08 11.26 18.04
N LYS A 195 -14.31 11.10 16.73
CA LYS A 195 -14.89 12.12 15.85
C LYS A 195 -16.42 12.19 16.00
N ASN A 196 -16.99 13.34 15.61
CA ASN A 196 -18.42 13.52 15.54
C ASN A 196 -19.01 12.89 14.26
N LYS A 197 -20.37 12.86 14.21
CA LYS A 197 -21.11 12.23 13.12
C LYS A 197 -20.79 12.80 11.74
N ASN A 198 -20.64 14.12 11.63
CA ASN A 198 -20.33 14.78 10.34
C ASN A 198 -18.93 14.40 9.86
N GLU A 199 -17.96 14.27 10.77
CA GLU A 199 -16.59 13.89 10.44
C GLU A 199 -16.46 12.42 10.01
N VAL A 200 -17.42 11.58 10.34
CA VAL A 200 -17.51 10.20 9.86
C VAL A 200 -18.62 10.02 8.81
N PHE A 201 -18.89 11.08 8.05
CA PHE A 201 -19.72 11.06 6.84
C PHE A 201 -21.18 10.62 7.04
N ASP A 202 -21.74 10.88 8.22
CA ASP A 202 -23.12 10.49 8.58
C ASP A 202 -23.45 9.00 8.36
N LEU A 203 -22.46 8.13 8.47
CA LEU A 203 -22.61 6.70 8.19
C LEU A 203 -23.36 5.94 9.30
N SER A 204 -23.32 6.42 10.54
CA SER A 204 -23.96 5.77 11.68
C SER A 204 -24.39 6.75 12.76
N GLU A 205 -25.54 6.47 13.40
CA GLU A 205 -25.96 7.15 14.63
C GLU A 205 -25.20 6.65 15.87
N ASN A 206 -24.62 5.44 15.81
CA ASN A 206 -23.96 4.81 16.94
C ASN A 206 -22.46 5.05 16.86
N LEU A 207 -21.97 6.03 17.59
CA LEU A 207 -20.54 6.32 17.77
C LEU A 207 -20.08 5.85 19.15
N TYR A 208 -18.87 5.30 19.20
CA TYR A 208 -18.29 4.71 20.41
C TYR A 208 -16.95 5.36 20.74
N PRO A 209 -16.92 6.63 21.24
CA PRO A 209 -15.69 7.32 21.62
C PRO A 209 -15.03 6.64 22.81
N GLY A 210 -13.72 6.47 22.76
CA GLY A 210 -12.93 5.85 23.80
C GLY A 210 -13.12 4.34 23.96
N TYR A 211 -13.91 3.69 23.11
CA TYR A 211 -14.01 2.22 23.09
C TYR A 211 -12.89 1.60 22.30
N GLU A 212 -12.55 0.37 22.67
CA GLU A 212 -11.66 -0.51 21.90
C GLU A 212 -12.38 -1.84 21.58
N ILE A 213 -12.04 -2.44 20.44
CA ILE A 213 -12.51 -3.78 20.13
C ILE A 213 -11.65 -4.80 20.87
N ILE A 214 -12.27 -5.69 21.64
CA ILE A 214 -11.56 -6.66 22.47
C ILE A 214 -11.78 -8.10 22.04
N SER A 215 -12.83 -8.40 21.26
CA SER A 215 -13.07 -9.77 20.79
C SER A 215 -13.99 -9.80 19.56
N ILE A 216 -13.79 -10.83 18.75
CA ILE A 216 -14.53 -11.14 17.52
C ILE A 216 -15.20 -12.49 17.69
N HIS A 217 -16.51 -12.59 17.36
CA HIS A 217 -17.31 -13.78 17.57
C HIS A 217 -18.02 -14.22 16.29
N GLY A 218 -18.07 -15.53 16.05
CA GLY A 218 -18.83 -16.11 14.94
C GLY A 218 -18.41 -17.54 14.60
N GLU A 219 -19.24 -18.22 13.85
CA GLU A 219 -18.99 -19.55 13.30
C GLU A 219 -19.03 -19.44 11.76
N GLY A 220 -17.89 -19.73 11.11
CA GLY A 220 -17.72 -19.51 9.66
C GLY A 220 -17.71 -18.04 9.26
N ARG A 221 -18.72 -17.25 9.63
CA ARG A 221 -18.80 -15.82 9.43
C ARG A 221 -18.98 -15.07 10.75
N LEU A 222 -18.52 -13.81 10.79
CA LEU A 222 -18.71 -12.89 11.91
C LEU A 222 -20.19 -12.75 12.25
N SER A 223 -20.54 -12.78 13.53
CA SER A 223 -21.90 -12.56 14.05
C SER A 223 -21.97 -11.37 15.02
N SER A 224 -20.87 -11.09 15.72
CA SER A 224 -20.78 -9.94 16.62
C SER A 224 -19.32 -9.61 16.98
N VAL A 225 -19.13 -8.41 17.53
CA VAL A 225 -17.89 -7.98 18.16
C VAL A 225 -18.17 -7.53 19.60
N THR A 226 -17.21 -7.72 20.49
CA THR A 226 -17.24 -7.13 21.83
C THR A 226 -16.33 -5.92 21.87
N ILE A 227 -16.87 -4.79 22.32
CA ILE A 227 -16.12 -3.56 22.54
C ILE A 227 -16.12 -3.19 24.02
N LYS A 228 -15.12 -2.41 24.47
CA LYS A 228 -14.91 -2.06 25.87
C LYS A 228 -14.44 -0.62 26.02
N ASN A 229 -14.95 0.06 27.07
CA ASN A 229 -14.43 1.33 27.56
C ASN A 229 -14.42 1.28 29.10
N GLY A 230 -13.24 1.32 29.73
CA GLY A 230 -13.11 1.06 31.16
C GLY A 230 -13.66 -0.32 31.53
N ASP A 231 -14.66 -0.36 32.43
CA ASP A 231 -15.32 -1.61 32.83
C ASP A 231 -16.58 -1.93 31.99
N GLU A 232 -17.06 -0.98 31.20
CA GLU A 232 -18.23 -1.16 30.35
C GLU A 232 -17.89 -2.00 29.13
N LYS A 233 -18.66 -3.08 28.92
CA LYS A 233 -18.56 -3.94 27.72
C LYS A 233 -19.88 -3.94 26.97
N LYS A 234 -19.79 -3.89 25.65
CA LYS A 234 -20.94 -4.01 24.75
C LYS A 234 -20.69 -5.10 23.70
N ASN A 235 -21.72 -5.88 23.41
CA ASN A 235 -21.71 -6.81 22.29
C ASN A 235 -22.52 -6.19 21.15
N ILE A 236 -21.89 -5.99 20.00
CA ILE A 236 -22.50 -5.36 18.81
C ILE A 236 -22.70 -6.43 17.75
N LYS A 237 -23.96 -6.66 17.37
CA LYS A 237 -24.30 -7.58 16.27
C LYS A 237 -23.90 -6.97 14.93
N CYS A 238 -23.10 -7.68 14.16
CA CYS A 238 -22.67 -7.32 12.81
C CYS A 238 -22.21 -8.56 12.05
N ASP A 239 -22.26 -8.54 10.74
CA ASP A 239 -21.78 -9.64 9.88
C ASP A 239 -20.40 -9.36 9.27
N THR A 240 -19.91 -8.15 9.46
CA THR A 240 -18.60 -7.70 8.96
C THR A 240 -18.02 -6.64 9.91
N VAL A 241 -16.73 -6.72 10.18
CA VAL A 241 -15.95 -5.65 10.81
C VAL A 241 -14.93 -5.13 9.83
N ILE A 242 -14.84 -3.81 9.72
CA ILE A 242 -13.85 -3.13 8.87
C ILE A 242 -12.91 -2.31 9.75
N PHE A 243 -11.62 -2.57 9.65
CA PHE A 243 -10.58 -1.80 10.30
C PHE A 243 -10.17 -0.62 9.42
N ALA A 244 -10.51 0.60 9.86
CA ALA A 244 -10.17 1.87 9.20
C ALA A 244 -9.03 2.59 9.92
N TYR A 245 -7.99 1.84 10.29
CA TYR A 245 -6.80 2.37 10.95
C TYR A 245 -5.93 3.21 10.00
N PRO A 246 -5.04 4.07 10.54
CA PRO A 246 -4.05 4.75 9.74
C PRO A 246 -3.19 3.77 8.96
N MET A 247 -2.88 4.11 7.71
CA MET A 247 -1.89 3.39 6.93
C MET A 247 -0.49 3.58 7.52
N ILE A 248 0.40 2.64 7.27
CA ILE A 248 1.81 2.70 7.60
C ILE A 248 2.64 2.39 6.35
N SER A 249 3.87 2.86 6.31
CA SER A 249 4.80 2.53 5.21
C SER A 249 5.14 1.05 5.19
N ASP A 250 5.31 0.47 3.99
CA ASP A 250 5.70 -0.92 3.86
C ASP A 250 7.24 -1.07 3.85
N GLY A 251 7.80 -1.25 5.03
CA GLY A 251 9.24 -1.41 5.23
C GLY A 251 9.79 -2.82 5.00
N LEU A 252 9.01 -3.77 4.48
CA LEU A 252 9.43 -5.18 4.41
C LEU A 252 10.65 -5.41 3.51
N VAL A 253 10.68 -4.79 2.34
CA VAL A 253 11.83 -4.89 1.42
C VAL A 253 13.06 -4.27 2.06
N ALA A 254 12.93 -3.09 2.67
CA ALA A 254 14.02 -2.41 3.36
C ALA A 254 14.57 -3.24 4.53
N LEU A 255 13.69 -3.81 5.35
CA LEU A 255 14.06 -4.67 6.48
C LEU A 255 14.85 -5.90 6.01
N ARG A 256 14.37 -6.59 4.98
CA ARG A 256 15.03 -7.77 4.42
C ARG A 256 16.37 -7.45 3.75
N SER A 257 16.55 -6.21 3.34
CA SER A 257 17.78 -5.67 2.75
C SER A 257 18.76 -5.14 3.78
N GLY A 258 18.48 -5.28 5.08
CA GLY A 258 19.33 -4.77 6.16
C GLY A 258 19.37 -3.24 6.28
N LEU A 259 18.44 -2.52 5.64
CA LEU A 259 18.34 -1.07 5.71
C LEU A 259 17.75 -0.63 7.06
N LYS A 260 18.19 0.53 7.56
CA LYS A 260 17.61 1.13 8.76
C LYS A 260 16.16 1.56 8.48
N LEU A 261 15.27 1.26 9.44
CA LEU A 261 13.87 1.68 9.39
C LEU A 261 13.63 2.89 10.28
N ASN A 262 12.69 3.72 9.88
CA ASN A 262 12.16 4.80 10.73
C ASN A 262 11.13 4.19 11.70
N PRO A 263 11.33 4.28 13.03
CA PRO A 263 10.43 3.66 14.00
C PRO A 263 9.02 4.25 14.00
N ASN A 264 8.85 5.50 13.54
CA ASN A 264 7.55 6.18 13.52
C ASN A 264 6.71 5.80 12.31
N THR A 265 7.34 5.59 11.15
CA THR A 265 6.64 5.31 9.88
C THR A 265 6.69 3.85 9.46
N THR A 266 7.62 3.07 10.02
CA THR A 266 7.98 1.68 9.64
C THR A 266 8.62 1.53 8.26
N GLY A 267 8.71 2.59 7.48
CA GLY A 267 9.42 2.62 6.21
C GLY A 267 10.94 2.75 6.39
N PRO A 268 11.73 2.69 5.30
CA PRO A 268 13.16 2.96 5.37
C PRO A 268 13.42 4.37 5.90
N ALA A 269 14.43 4.50 6.77
CA ALA A 269 14.95 5.80 7.16
C ALA A 269 15.76 6.38 6.00
N VAL A 270 15.48 7.62 5.66
CA VAL A 270 16.16 8.34 4.57
C VAL A 270 16.72 9.67 5.08
N ASP A 271 17.74 10.17 4.39
CA ASP A 271 18.31 11.50 4.61
C ASP A 271 17.54 12.58 3.82
N GLU A 272 18.08 13.80 3.79
CA GLU A 272 17.51 14.94 3.07
C GLU A 272 17.48 14.76 1.54
N ASN A 273 18.29 13.84 1.01
CA ASN A 273 18.35 13.47 -0.40
C ASN A 273 17.50 12.24 -0.74
N LEU A 274 16.72 11.75 0.21
CA LEU A 274 15.93 10.53 0.12
C LEU A 274 16.77 9.25 -0.04
N GLU A 275 18.09 9.32 0.28
CA GLU A 275 18.98 8.17 0.29
C GLU A 275 18.82 7.40 1.61
N THR A 276 18.77 6.08 1.53
CA THR A 276 18.64 5.19 2.68
C THR A 276 19.99 5.05 3.42
N SER A 277 20.05 4.15 4.39
CA SER A 277 21.31 3.80 5.08
C SER A 277 22.34 3.10 4.18
N SER A 278 22.00 2.78 2.94
CA SER A 278 22.91 2.20 1.94
C SER A 278 23.02 3.11 0.72
N LYS A 279 24.26 3.30 0.23
CA LYS A 279 24.55 4.19 -0.88
C LYS A 279 23.87 3.75 -2.17
N ASN A 280 23.36 4.72 -2.94
CA ASN A 280 22.63 4.54 -4.19
C ASN A 280 21.32 3.75 -4.06
N ILE A 281 20.80 3.60 -2.84
CA ILE A 281 19.48 3.05 -2.56
C ILE A 281 18.64 4.14 -1.92
N TYR A 282 17.58 4.53 -2.60
CA TYR A 282 16.69 5.61 -2.25
C TYR A 282 15.28 5.07 -1.95
N ALA A 283 14.44 5.91 -1.33
CA ALA A 283 13.04 5.60 -1.18
C ALA A 283 12.18 6.85 -1.33
N CYS A 284 10.94 6.70 -1.78
CA CYS A 284 10.01 7.80 -1.95
C CYS A 284 8.54 7.39 -1.78
N GLY A 285 7.69 8.41 -1.69
CA GLY A 285 6.26 8.26 -1.56
C GLY A 285 5.86 7.56 -0.26
N ASN A 286 4.74 6.88 -0.29
CA ASN A 286 4.21 6.21 0.90
C ASN A 286 5.10 5.04 1.41
N ALA A 287 6.19 4.75 0.73
CA ALA A 287 7.19 3.81 1.24
C ALA A 287 7.98 4.40 2.44
N ILE A 288 8.11 5.73 2.56
CA ILE A 288 8.84 6.39 3.65
C ILE A 288 7.91 6.98 4.72
N TYR A 289 6.81 7.62 4.34
CA TYR A 289 5.71 8.05 5.21
C TYR A 289 4.43 8.23 4.39
N ILE A 290 3.26 8.27 5.04
CA ILE A 290 1.99 8.41 4.32
C ILE A 290 1.73 9.86 4.01
N HIS A 291 1.75 10.22 2.74
CA HIS A 291 1.50 11.57 2.24
C HIS A 291 0.00 11.92 2.28
N LYS A 292 -0.30 13.20 2.39
CA LYS A 292 -1.68 13.70 2.45
C LYS A 292 -2.30 13.86 1.07
N SER A 293 -1.49 14.17 0.07
CA SER A 293 -1.96 14.41 -1.30
C SER A 293 -0.98 13.89 -2.34
N ILE A 294 -1.46 13.83 -3.58
CA ILE A 294 -0.63 13.41 -4.72
C ILE A 294 0.45 14.44 -5.04
N GLU A 295 0.18 15.71 -4.81
CA GLU A 295 1.13 16.82 -5.06
C GLU A 295 2.40 16.68 -4.20
N GLU A 296 2.25 16.29 -2.94
CA GLU A 296 3.41 16.01 -2.07
C GLU A 296 4.30 14.91 -2.66
N ILE A 297 3.68 13.85 -3.21
CA ILE A 297 4.39 12.74 -3.85
C ILE A 297 5.07 13.20 -5.16
N GLU A 298 4.40 14.02 -5.97
CA GLU A 298 4.97 14.59 -7.21
C GLU A 298 6.23 15.39 -6.93
N ASP A 299 6.17 16.28 -5.96
CA ASP A 299 7.29 17.18 -5.60
C ASP A 299 8.46 16.36 -5.03
N GLU A 300 8.18 15.35 -4.20
CA GLU A 300 9.19 14.46 -3.66
C GLU A 300 9.88 13.64 -4.75
N CYS A 301 9.13 13.03 -5.68
CA CYS A 301 9.70 12.26 -6.78
C CYS A 301 10.54 13.13 -7.72
N LYS A 302 10.12 14.37 -8.00
CA LYS A 302 10.93 15.32 -8.78
C LYS A 302 12.25 15.66 -8.10
N LYS A 303 12.20 15.93 -6.78
CA LYS A 303 13.41 16.18 -5.98
C LYS A 303 14.36 15.00 -6.02
N LEU A 304 13.83 13.78 -5.81
CA LEU A 304 14.63 12.56 -5.80
C LEU A 304 15.36 12.35 -7.12
N ILE A 305 14.68 12.47 -8.24
CA ILE A 305 15.31 12.25 -9.56
C ILE A 305 16.43 13.25 -9.82
N LYS A 306 16.25 14.53 -9.47
CA LYS A 306 17.34 15.53 -9.57
C LYS A 306 18.57 15.21 -8.71
N THR A 307 18.40 14.44 -7.66
CA THR A 307 19.54 13.98 -6.83
C THR A 307 20.31 12.84 -7.49
N ILE A 308 19.62 11.99 -8.26
CA ILE A 308 20.17 10.80 -8.91
C ILE A 308 20.80 11.14 -10.29
N SER A 309 20.21 12.11 -11.02
CA SER A 309 20.69 12.59 -12.32
C SER A 309 21.94 13.43 -12.16
#